data_57361c5ca9bc29016deffa6fab062e32
#
_entry.id   57361c5ca9bc29016deffa6fab062e32
#
_cell.length_a   1.000
_cell.length_b   1.000
_cell.length_c   1.000
_cell.angle_alpha   90.00
_cell.angle_beta   90.00
_cell.angle_gamma   90.00
#
_symmetry.space_group_name_H-M   'P 1'
#
loop_
_entity.id
_entity.type
_entity.pdbx_description
1 polymer ?
#
loop_
_entity_poly.entity_id
_entity_poly.type
_entity_poly.pdbx_seq_one_letter_code
_entity_poly.pdbx_strand_id
1 'polypeptide(L)'
;MTQHFFDKAYAARDTNVIRSLYDEWASSYDEDIKAQGYATPDRAAATLAEFLDDKEQPIFDIGCGTGLSGAALKQAGFSTIDGGDVSAAMLEQARKKGIYRNLLELEVDAPLPFAPGTYAAISAIGVIGPGAAPITLFDTLMHGVEKGGKLLFSLNEKALEDRGALGMIHEWTDCGAAILLFAEEGPHLPGIDMKSTVYLIEKN
;
A
#
# COMPACT_ATOMS: atom_id res chain seq x y z
N MET A 1 12.92 -11.92 -17.23
CA MET A 1 12.23 -10.64 -17.48
C MET A 1 11.86 -9.95 -16.15
N THR A 2 11.33 -10.65 -15.18
CA THR A 2 10.92 -10.09 -13.86
C THR A 2 12.03 -9.33 -13.13
N GLN A 3 13.24 -9.87 -13.01
CA GLN A 3 14.39 -9.20 -12.37
C GLN A 3 14.69 -7.83 -13.01
N HIS A 4 14.52 -7.71 -14.31
CA HIS A 4 14.76 -6.48 -15.05
C HIS A 4 13.80 -5.33 -14.65
N PHE A 5 12.52 -5.64 -14.36
CA PHE A 5 11.56 -4.64 -13.90
C PHE A 5 11.85 -4.20 -12.46
N PHE A 6 12.20 -5.13 -11.56
CA PHE A 6 12.60 -4.79 -10.20
C PHE A 6 13.83 -3.87 -10.18
N ASP A 7 14.88 -4.23 -10.91
CA ASP A 7 16.12 -3.43 -10.97
C ASP A 7 15.84 -2.02 -11.51
N LYS A 8 15.00 -1.89 -12.53
CA LYS A 8 14.59 -0.59 -13.07
C LYS A 8 13.76 0.22 -12.07
N ALA A 9 12.78 -0.41 -11.39
CA ALA A 9 11.94 0.26 -10.41
C ALA A 9 12.79 0.82 -9.28
N TYR A 10 13.65 0.00 -8.67
CA TYR A 10 14.52 0.45 -7.58
C TYR A 10 15.57 1.49 -7.99
N ALA A 11 15.96 1.55 -9.26
CA ALA A 11 16.88 2.56 -9.77
C ALA A 11 16.18 3.90 -10.11
N ALA A 12 14.89 3.89 -10.38
CA ALA A 12 14.13 5.08 -10.76
C ALA A 12 13.98 6.04 -9.57
N ARG A 13 14.09 7.36 -9.87
CA ARG A 13 13.93 8.43 -8.88
C ARG A 13 12.86 9.45 -9.31
N ASP A 14 12.52 9.46 -10.59
CA ASP A 14 11.49 10.32 -11.15
C ASP A 14 10.15 9.59 -11.19
N THR A 15 9.12 10.20 -10.64
CA THR A 15 7.79 9.59 -10.49
C THR A 15 7.12 9.28 -11.84
N ASN A 16 7.37 10.10 -12.87
CA ASN A 16 6.83 9.82 -14.20
C ASN A 16 7.52 8.60 -14.83
N VAL A 17 8.82 8.43 -14.58
CA VAL A 17 9.55 7.23 -15.01
C VAL A 17 9.01 6.00 -14.30
N ILE A 18 8.76 6.09 -12.99
CA ILE A 18 8.17 5.02 -12.20
C ILE A 18 6.78 4.67 -12.74
N ARG A 19 5.90 5.66 -12.96
CA ARG A 19 4.57 5.46 -13.53
C ARG A 19 4.64 4.75 -14.87
N SER A 20 5.48 5.24 -15.80
CA SER A 20 5.64 4.63 -17.12
C SER A 20 6.13 3.18 -17.04
N LEU A 21 7.01 2.87 -16.10
CA LEU A 21 7.49 1.51 -15.87
C LEU A 21 6.36 0.58 -15.42
N TYR A 22 5.50 1.03 -14.49
CA TYR A 22 4.34 0.26 -14.04
C TYR A 22 3.28 0.12 -15.14
N ASP A 23 3.09 1.12 -16.00
CA ASP A 23 2.22 1.02 -17.16
C ASP A 23 2.69 -0.08 -18.14
N GLU A 24 4.01 -0.15 -18.39
CA GLU A 24 4.60 -1.22 -19.23
C GLU A 24 4.48 -2.60 -18.56
N TRP A 25 4.62 -2.66 -17.25
CA TRP A 25 4.63 -3.92 -16.48
C TRP A 25 3.23 -4.47 -16.21
N ALA A 26 2.18 -3.65 -16.25
CA ALA A 26 0.83 -3.99 -15.80
C ALA A 26 0.30 -5.32 -16.37
N SER A 27 0.60 -5.65 -17.62
CA SER A 27 0.08 -6.86 -18.27
C SER A 27 0.68 -8.18 -17.75
N SER A 28 1.91 -8.17 -17.23
CA SER A 28 2.60 -9.35 -16.69
C SER A 28 2.83 -9.29 -15.18
N TYR A 29 2.48 -8.15 -14.55
CA TYR A 29 2.78 -7.88 -13.15
C TYR A 29 2.33 -8.99 -12.21
N ASP A 30 1.08 -9.43 -12.31
CA ASP A 30 0.51 -10.45 -11.42
C ASP A 30 1.25 -11.79 -11.52
N GLU A 31 1.61 -12.21 -12.74
CA GLU A 31 2.35 -13.46 -12.97
C GLU A 31 3.77 -13.35 -12.41
N ASP A 32 4.44 -12.23 -12.70
CA ASP A 32 5.80 -11.98 -12.26
C ASP A 32 5.92 -11.92 -10.73
N ILE A 33 5.01 -11.20 -10.06
CA ILE A 33 4.99 -11.06 -8.60
C ILE A 33 4.57 -12.37 -7.92
N LYS A 34 3.57 -13.05 -8.47
CA LYS A 34 3.13 -14.36 -7.97
C LYS A 34 4.24 -15.40 -8.04
N ALA A 35 5.05 -15.39 -9.10
CA ALA A 35 6.20 -16.28 -9.24
C ALA A 35 7.24 -16.05 -8.13
N GLN A 36 7.29 -14.86 -7.51
CA GLN A 36 8.14 -14.54 -6.37
C GLN A 36 7.47 -14.82 -5.02
N GLY A 37 6.21 -15.26 -5.00
CA GLY A 37 5.49 -15.61 -3.77
C GLY A 37 5.06 -14.42 -2.93
N TYR A 38 4.53 -13.35 -3.57
CA TYR A 38 4.16 -12.10 -2.89
C TYR A 38 3.22 -12.32 -1.71
N ALA A 39 3.76 -12.26 -0.49
CA ALA A 39 3.06 -12.62 0.76
C ALA A 39 2.54 -11.41 1.55
N THR A 40 3.06 -10.21 1.31
CA THR A 40 2.71 -9.02 2.10
C THR A 40 1.23 -8.66 2.08
N PRO A 41 0.49 -8.74 0.95
CA PRO A 41 -0.93 -8.41 0.94
C PRO A 41 -1.76 -9.27 1.89
N ASP A 42 -1.53 -10.58 1.90
CA ASP A 42 -2.27 -11.50 2.78
C ASP A 42 -1.97 -11.24 4.26
N ARG A 43 -0.69 -11.00 4.60
CA ARG A 43 -0.26 -10.65 5.95
C ARG A 43 -0.91 -9.34 6.42
N ALA A 44 -0.87 -8.31 5.57
CA ALA A 44 -1.45 -7.00 5.88
C ALA A 44 -2.97 -7.07 6.04
N ALA A 45 -3.65 -7.78 5.14
CA ALA A 45 -5.11 -7.95 5.23
C ALA A 45 -5.53 -8.73 6.48
N ALA A 46 -4.78 -9.78 6.86
CA ALA A 46 -5.00 -10.51 8.11
C ALA A 46 -4.82 -9.60 9.32
N THR A 47 -3.74 -8.79 9.36
CA THR A 47 -3.53 -7.80 10.43
C THR A 47 -4.71 -6.84 10.54
N LEU A 48 -5.16 -6.22 9.44
CA LEU A 48 -6.31 -5.30 9.51
C LEU A 48 -7.56 -6.02 10.02
N ALA A 49 -7.75 -7.29 9.65
CA ALA A 49 -8.91 -8.07 10.06
C ALA A 49 -8.96 -8.33 11.57
N GLU A 50 -7.84 -8.33 12.26
CA GLU A 50 -7.76 -8.48 13.73
C GLU A 50 -8.11 -7.19 14.48
N PHE A 51 -7.90 -6.02 13.87
CA PHE A 51 -8.06 -4.71 14.51
C PHE A 51 -9.26 -3.88 13.99
N LEU A 52 -9.96 -4.35 12.98
CA LEU A 52 -11.16 -3.72 12.45
C LEU A 52 -12.28 -4.76 12.37
N ASP A 53 -13.15 -4.79 13.39
CA ASP A 53 -14.20 -5.80 13.54
C ASP A 53 -15.28 -5.71 12.46
N ASP A 54 -15.75 -4.48 12.17
CA ASP A 54 -16.77 -4.24 11.15
C ASP A 54 -16.15 -4.25 9.75
N LYS A 55 -16.36 -5.35 9.04
CA LYS A 55 -15.84 -5.59 7.69
C LYS A 55 -16.60 -4.87 6.58
N GLU A 56 -17.70 -4.22 6.89
CA GLU A 56 -18.48 -3.42 5.94
C GLU A 56 -18.00 -1.96 5.87
N GLN A 57 -17.22 -1.51 6.87
CA GLN A 57 -16.65 -0.17 6.86
C GLN A 57 -15.76 0.06 5.64
N PRO A 58 -15.83 1.27 5.04
CA PRO A 58 -15.09 1.55 3.82
C PRO A 58 -13.58 1.64 4.07
N ILE A 59 -12.81 1.02 3.18
CA ILE A 59 -11.35 1.06 3.13
C ILE A 59 -10.93 1.72 1.83
N PHE A 60 -9.90 2.58 1.87
CA PHE A 60 -9.23 3.08 0.68
C PHE A 60 -7.87 2.42 0.52
N ASP A 61 -7.68 1.73 -0.60
CA ASP A 61 -6.43 1.05 -0.96
C ASP A 61 -5.63 1.93 -1.92
N ILE A 62 -4.65 2.68 -1.39
CA ILE A 62 -3.83 3.59 -2.19
C ILE A 62 -2.64 2.84 -2.79
N GLY A 63 -2.31 3.17 -4.06
CA GLY A 63 -1.35 2.41 -4.83
C GLY A 63 -1.80 0.97 -5.05
N CYS A 64 -3.09 0.78 -5.31
CA CYS A 64 -3.72 -0.53 -5.41
C CYS A 64 -3.20 -1.39 -6.58
N GLY A 65 -2.48 -0.79 -7.52
CA GLY A 65 -1.87 -1.46 -8.66
C GLY A 65 -2.88 -2.29 -9.45
N THR A 66 -2.54 -3.53 -9.71
CA THR A 66 -3.44 -4.49 -10.37
C THR A 66 -4.52 -5.04 -9.44
N GLY A 67 -4.52 -4.68 -8.16
CA GLY A 67 -5.54 -5.09 -7.17
C GLY A 67 -5.19 -6.35 -6.36
N LEU A 68 -3.92 -6.68 -6.18
CA LEU A 68 -3.52 -7.81 -5.34
C LEU A 68 -3.81 -7.54 -3.85
N SER A 69 -3.56 -6.31 -3.38
CA SER A 69 -3.91 -5.86 -2.02
C SER A 69 -5.41 -5.91 -1.77
N GLY A 70 -6.22 -5.37 -2.70
CA GLY A 70 -7.68 -5.44 -2.59
C GLY A 70 -8.22 -6.87 -2.61
N ALA A 71 -7.58 -7.78 -3.37
CA ALA A 71 -7.96 -9.20 -3.36
C ALA A 71 -7.75 -9.83 -1.99
N ALA A 72 -6.61 -9.55 -1.34
CA ALA A 72 -6.31 -10.00 0.00
C ALA A 72 -7.28 -9.40 1.03
N LEU A 73 -7.58 -8.10 0.96
CA LEU A 73 -8.58 -7.45 1.82
C LEU A 73 -9.97 -8.08 1.66
N LYS A 74 -10.40 -8.34 0.42
CA LYS A 74 -11.68 -9.01 0.15
C LYS A 74 -11.70 -10.42 0.71
N GLN A 75 -10.61 -11.18 0.57
CA GLN A 75 -10.48 -12.53 1.13
C GLN A 75 -10.50 -12.50 2.67
N ALA A 76 -9.97 -11.46 3.31
CA ALA A 76 -10.05 -11.24 4.76
C ALA A 76 -11.45 -10.81 5.24
N GLY A 77 -12.43 -10.68 4.32
CA GLY A 77 -13.83 -10.42 4.61
C GLY A 77 -14.29 -8.98 4.39
N PHE A 78 -13.40 -8.04 4.04
CA PHE A 78 -13.80 -6.66 3.79
C PHE A 78 -14.63 -6.53 2.52
N SER A 79 -15.78 -5.86 2.61
CA SER A 79 -16.77 -5.79 1.52
C SER A 79 -16.77 -4.45 0.77
N THR A 80 -16.35 -3.38 1.41
CA THR A 80 -16.42 -2.01 0.89
C THR A 80 -15.02 -1.46 0.69
N ILE A 81 -14.44 -1.70 -0.49
CA ILE A 81 -13.07 -1.32 -0.83
C ILE A 81 -13.09 -0.39 -2.04
N ASP A 82 -12.54 0.80 -1.90
CA ASP A 82 -12.20 1.69 -3.01
C ASP A 82 -10.69 1.64 -3.23
N GLY A 83 -10.23 1.85 -4.45
CA GLY A 83 -8.81 1.83 -4.76
C GLY A 83 -8.37 3.05 -5.57
N GLY A 84 -7.11 3.39 -5.46
CA GLY A 84 -6.50 4.44 -6.27
C GLY A 84 -5.06 4.11 -6.65
N ASP A 85 -4.69 4.45 -7.88
CA ASP A 85 -3.32 4.28 -8.40
C ASP A 85 -3.00 5.39 -9.40
N VAL A 86 -1.73 5.70 -9.57
CA VAL A 86 -1.25 6.68 -10.56
C VAL A 86 -1.15 6.10 -11.97
N SER A 87 -1.13 4.78 -12.10
CA SER A 87 -1.03 4.06 -13.38
C SER A 87 -2.41 3.65 -13.87
N ALA A 88 -2.86 4.25 -14.97
CA ALA A 88 -4.11 3.88 -15.62
C ALA A 88 -4.11 2.42 -16.11
N ALA A 89 -2.96 1.92 -16.56
CA ALA A 89 -2.81 0.53 -17.02
C ALA A 89 -2.95 -0.47 -15.86
N MET A 90 -2.42 -0.16 -14.68
CA MET A 90 -2.63 -0.96 -13.47
C MET A 90 -4.10 -0.99 -13.07
N LEU A 91 -4.75 0.17 -13.05
CA LEU A 91 -6.19 0.28 -12.72
C LEU A 91 -7.07 -0.51 -13.70
N GLU A 92 -6.68 -0.60 -14.97
CA GLU A 92 -7.40 -1.43 -15.95
C GLU A 92 -7.35 -2.93 -15.56
N GLN A 93 -6.21 -3.42 -15.07
CA GLN A 93 -6.12 -4.79 -14.57
C GLN A 93 -6.94 -4.98 -13.28
N ALA A 94 -6.91 -4.00 -12.36
CA ALA A 94 -7.70 -4.03 -11.14
C ALA A 94 -9.22 -4.08 -11.44
N ARG A 95 -9.70 -3.33 -12.43
CA ARG A 95 -11.12 -3.36 -12.86
C ARG A 95 -11.56 -4.76 -13.31
N LYS A 96 -10.71 -5.49 -14.01
CA LYS A 96 -11.02 -6.86 -14.48
C LYS A 96 -11.28 -7.83 -13.32
N LYS A 97 -10.71 -7.57 -12.13
CA LYS A 97 -10.89 -8.42 -10.94
C LYS A 97 -12.23 -8.21 -10.26
N GLY A 98 -12.92 -7.07 -10.47
CA GLY A 98 -14.23 -6.79 -9.89
C GLY A 98 -14.24 -6.76 -8.36
N ILE A 99 -13.16 -6.28 -7.74
CA ILE A 99 -12.97 -6.23 -6.29
C ILE A 99 -13.42 -4.89 -5.73
N TYR A 100 -12.97 -3.80 -6.34
CA TYR A 100 -13.18 -2.45 -5.85
C TYR A 100 -14.56 -1.93 -6.23
N ARG A 101 -15.19 -1.21 -5.30
CA ARG A 101 -16.42 -0.46 -5.52
C ARG A 101 -16.16 0.71 -6.50
N ASN A 102 -15.09 1.47 -6.24
CA ASN A 102 -14.62 2.55 -7.10
C ASN A 102 -13.11 2.42 -7.32
N LEU A 103 -12.63 2.83 -8.49
CA LEU A 103 -11.21 2.92 -8.83
C LEU A 103 -10.92 4.32 -9.37
N LEU A 104 -9.99 5.01 -8.73
CA LEU A 104 -9.60 6.38 -9.03
C LEU A 104 -8.18 6.44 -9.60
N GLU A 105 -7.99 7.12 -10.71
CA GLU A 105 -6.66 7.50 -11.16
C GLU A 105 -6.20 8.69 -10.32
N LEU A 106 -5.05 8.54 -9.67
CA LEU A 106 -4.47 9.53 -8.79
C LEU A 106 -3.41 10.36 -9.53
N GLU A 107 -3.29 11.61 -9.15
CA GLU A 107 -2.17 12.45 -9.58
C GLU A 107 -1.07 12.42 -8.53
N VAL A 108 0.17 12.40 -8.99
CA VAL A 108 1.34 12.47 -8.11
C VAL A 108 1.35 13.81 -7.39
N ASP A 109 1.67 13.79 -6.10
CA ASP A 109 1.72 14.96 -5.22
C ASP A 109 0.39 15.74 -5.06
N ALA A 110 -0.72 15.20 -5.59
CA ALA A 110 -2.03 15.78 -5.35
C ALA A 110 -2.56 15.44 -3.94
N PRO A 111 -3.44 16.26 -3.39
CA PRO A 111 -4.18 15.92 -2.18
C PRO A 111 -4.97 14.63 -2.35
N LEU A 112 -5.22 13.93 -1.24
CA LEU A 112 -6.10 12.76 -1.26
C LEU A 112 -7.48 13.14 -1.83
N PRO A 113 -8.08 12.30 -2.70
CA PRO A 113 -9.32 12.62 -3.42
C PRO A 113 -10.57 12.49 -2.54
N PHE A 114 -10.41 12.51 -1.23
CA PHE A 114 -11.48 12.36 -0.24
C PHE A 114 -11.18 13.18 1.02
N ALA A 115 -12.23 13.52 1.76
CA ALA A 115 -12.09 14.20 3.04
C ALA A 115 -11.60 13.23 4.15
N PRO A 116 -10.88 13.70 5.17
CA PRO A 116 -10.57 12.90 6.36
C PRO A 116 -11.84 12.27 6.94
N GLY A 117 -11.73 11.02 7.40
CA GLY A 117 -12.87 10.28 7.96
C GLY A 117 -13.82 9.64 6.95
N THR A 118 -13.59 9.79 5.64
CA THR A 118 -14.38 9.10 4.61
C THR A 118 -14.20 7.57 4.70
N TYR A 119 -13.03 7.12 5.12
CA TYR A 119 -12.67 5.72 5.24
C TYR A 119 -12.26 5.38 6.68
N ALA A 120 -12.69 4.22 7.15
CA ALA A 120 -12.30 3.70 8.47
C ALA A 120 -10.83 3.28 8.50
N ALA A 121 -10.32 2.86 7.36
CA ALA A 121 -8.90 2.57 7.18
C ALA A 121 -8.41 3.00 5.79
N ILE A 122 -7.14 3.40 5.73
CA ILE A 122 -6.37 3.55 4.50
C ILE A 122 -5.33 2.44 4.47
N SER A 123 -5.20 1.73 3.34
CA SER A 123 -4.13 0.74 3.12
C SER A 123 -3.14 1.22 2.08
N ALA A 124 -1.84 1.02 2.32
CA ALA A 124 -0.71 1.34 1.44
C ALA A 124 0.28 0.17 1.41
N ILE A 125 -0.10 -0.91 0.73
CA ILE A 125 0.61 -2.20 0.76
C ILE A 125 1.55 -2.32 -0.43
N GLY A 126 2.88 -2.29 -0.15
CA GLY A 126 3.91 -2.33 -1.20
C GLY A 126 4.05 -1.03 -1.99
N VAL A 127 3.61 0.10 -1.43
CA VAL A 127 3.53 1.40 -2.10
C VAL A 127 4.65 2.34 -1.69
N ILE A 128 5.05 2.31 -0.41
CA ILE A 128 6.01 3.27 0.15
C ILE A 128 7.41 2.71 0.06
N GLY A 129 8.30 3.41 -0.64
CA GLY A 129 9.70 3.08 -0.73
C GLY A 129 10.32 3.31 -2.11
N PRO A 130 11.61 2.95 -2.28
CA PRO A 130 12.30 3.09 -3.56
C PRO A 130 11.56 2.37 -4.69
N GLY A 131 11.42 3.03 -5.83
CA GLY A 131 10.73 2.48 -6.98
C GLY A 131 9.19 2.56 -6.93
N ALA A 132 8.65 3.24 -5.93
CA ALA A 132 7.22 3.49 -5.76
C ALA A 132 7.02 4.91 -5.19
N ALA A 133 6.16 5.10 -4.20
CA ALA A 133 5.93 6.42 -3.60
C ALA A 133 7.00 6.77 -2.55
N PRO A 134 7.36 8.07 -2.41
CA PRO A 134 8.28 8.52 -1.38
C PRO A 134 7.70 8.32 0.02
N ILE A 135 8.57 8.26 1.03
CA ILE A 135 8.17 8.09 2.43
C ILE A 135 7.25 9.22 2.94
N THR A 136 7.34 10.41 2.35
CA THR A 136 6.46 11.55 2.67
C THR A 136 4.98 11.28 2.42
N LEU A 137 4.66 10.26 1.60
CA LEU A 137 3.28 9.79 1.43
C LEU A 137 2.67 9.37 2.76
N PHE A 138 3.45 8.79 3.67
CA PHE A 138 2.99 8.38 5.00
C PHE A 138 2.30 9.54 5.74
N ASP A 139 2.92 10.71 5.77
CA ASP A 139 2.35 11.89 6.44
C ASP A 139 1.04 12.35 5.78
N THR A 140 1.00 12.35 4.45
CA THR A 140 -0.23 12.64 3.70
C THR A 140 -1.35 11.67 4.06
N LEU A 141 -1.07 10.37 4.17
CA LEU A 141 -2.04 9.35 4.53
C LEU A 141 -2.53 9.52 5.97
N MET A 142 -1.63 9.81 6.92
CA MET A 142 -2.00 10.08 8.31
C MET A 142 -2.91 11.32 8.44
N HIS A 143 -2.74 12.33 7.59
CA HIS A 143 -3.68 13.46 7.55
C HIS A 143 -5.04 13.08 6.97
N GLY A 144 -5.12 12.10 6.07
CA GLY A 144 -6.36 11.55 5.53
C GLY A 144 -7.15 10.65 6.50
N VAL A 145 -6.47 10.09 7.48
CA VAL A 145 -7.09 9.28 8.54
C VAL A 145 -7.75 10.19 9.58
N GLU A 146 -8.96 9.88 10.01
CA GLU A 146 -9.68 10.56 11.10
C GLU A 146 -9.29 9.94 12.44
N LYS A 147 -9.65 10.61 13.54
CA LYS A 147 -9.49 10.07 14.90
C LYS A 147 -10.17 8.70 15.03
N GLY A 148 -9.43 7.70 15.53
CA GLY A 148 -9.85 6.30 15.66
C GLY A 148 -9.74 5.50 14.35
N GLY A 149 -9.49 6.18 13.22
CA GLY A 149 -9.24 5.52 11.94
C GLY A 149 -7.83 4.92 11.89
N LYS A 150 -7.60 4.04 10.91
CA LYS A 150 -6.38 3.23 10.83
C LYS A 150 -5.61 3.45 9.54
N LEU A 151 -4.28 3.45 9.63
CA LEU A 151 -3.37 3.36 8.50
C LEU A 151 -2.66 2.00 8.54
N LEU A 152 -2.95 1.16 7.55
CA LEU A 152 -2.26 -0.10 7.29
C LEU A 152 -1.23 0.12 6.18
N PHE A 153 0.03 -0.20 6.42
CA PHE A 153 1.05 -0.05 5.38
C PHE A 153 2.17 -1.07 5.53
N SER A 154 3.00 -1.18 4.51
CA SER A 154 4.18 -2.03 4.57
C SER A 154 5.41 -1.31 4.06
N LEU A 155 6.55 -1.58 4.69
CA LEU A 155 7.87 -1.15 4.26
C LEU A 155 8.73 -2.39 4.03
N ASN A 156 9.27 -2.55 2.83
CA ASN A 156 10.23 -3.61 2.57
C ASN A 156 11.64 -3.22 3.05
N GLU A 157 12.58 -4.16 3.03
CA GLU A 157 13.95 -3.94 3.49
C GLU A 157 14.61 -2.74 2.80
N LYS A 158 14.32 -2.50 1.51
CA LYS A 158 14.85 -1.35 0.77
C LYS A 158 14.31 -0.01 1.27
N ALA A 159 13.03 0.02 1.65
CA ALA A 159 12.43 1.22 2.24
C ALA A 159 12.98 1.48 3.65
N LEU A 160 13.29 0.43 4.40
CA LEU A 160 13.86 0.52 5.76
C LEU A 160 15.37 0.89 5.78
N GLU A 161 16.07 0.82 4.66
CA GLU A 161 17.43 1.40 4.53
C GLU A 161 17.42 2.93 4.72
N ASP A 162 16.30 3.59 4.42
CA ASP A 162 16.10 5.02 4.73
C ASP A 162 15.72 5.20 6.21
N ARG A 163 16.65 5.78 6.98
CA ARG A 163 16.41 6.09 8.41
C ARG A 163 15.26 7.07 8.64
N GLY A 164 14.90 7.89 7.64
CA GLY A 164 13.75 8.78 7.69
C GLY A 164 12.42 8.03 7.78
N ALA A 165 12.34 6.80 7.24
CA ALA A 165 11.12 6.02 7.25
C ALA A 165 10.59 5.73 8.66
N LEU A 166 11.46 5.28 9.56
CA LEU A 166 11.09 5.06 10.98
C LEU A 166 10.92 6.38 11.72
N GLY A 167 11.68 7.43 11.37
CA GLY A 167 11.56 8.76 11.96
C GLY A 167 10.15 9.33 11.80
N MET A 168 9.55 9.22 10.64
CA MET A 168 8.18 9.70 10.40
C MET A 168 7.14 8.94 11.21
N ILE A 169 7.29 7.63 11.38
CA ILE A 169 6.41 6.85 12.25
C ILE A 169 6.53 7.34 13.70
N HIS A 170 7.78 7.54 14.18
CA HIS A 170 8.04 8.00 15.54
C HIS A 170 7.51 9.42 15.79
N GLU A 171 7.58 10.33 14.81
CA GLU A 171 7.02 11.68 14.95
C GLU A 171 5.54 11.65 15.33
N TRP A 172 4.75 10.77 14.75
CA TRP A 172 3.33 10.62 15.06
C TRP A 172 3.08 9.87 16.37
N THR A 173 3.88 8.87 16.68
CA THR A 173 3.67 8.03 17.87
C THR A 173 4.25 8.65 19.14
N ASP A 174 5.42 9.26 19.08
CA ASP A 174 6.09 9.82 20.25
C ASP A 174 5.41 11.09 20.78
N CYS A 175 4.76 11.89 19.87
CA CYS A 175 3.94 13.02 20.31
C CYS A 175 2.53 12.61 20.75
N GLY A 176 2.18 11.35 20.67
CA GLY A 176 0.87 10.83 21.07
C GLY A 176 -0.26 11.14 20.07
N ALA A 177 0.05 11.61 18.86
CA ALA A 177 -0.95 11.84 17.80
C ALA A 177 -1.47 10.53 17.18
N ALA A 178 -0.73 9.44 17.36
CA ALA A 178 -1.13 8.12 16.90
C ALA A 178 -0.56 7.02 17.83
N ILE A 179 -1.12 5.81 17.69
CA ILE A 179 -0.70 4.61 18.41
C ILE A 179 -0.26 3.56 17.39
N LEU A 180 0.94 3.01 17.54
CA LEU A 180 1.37 1.84 16.79
C LEU A 180 0.69 0.60 17.37
N LEU A 181 -0.29 0.04 16.66
CA LEU A 181 -1.03 -1.14 17.08
C LEU A 181 -0.31 -2.44 16.74
N PHE A 182 0.40 -2.45 15.60
CA PHE A 182 1.07 -3.65 15.09
C PHE A 182 2.30 -3.28 14.28
N ALA A 183 3.37 -4.05 14.42
CA ALA A 183 4.56 -4.03 13.57
C ALA A 183 5.21 -5.42 13.56
N GLU A 184 5.23 -6.09 12.40
CA GLU A 184 5.82 -7.42 12.28
C GLU A 184 6.56 -7.60 10.95
N GLU A 185 7.84 -8.00 11.04
CA GLU A 185 8.62 -8.43 9.89
C GLU A 185 8.21 -9.83 9.44
N GLY A 186 8.16 -10.04 8.14
CA GLY A 186 7.90 -11.36 7.58
C GLY A 186 8.15 -11.38 6.06
N PRO A 187 7.80 -12.48 5.37
CA PRO A 187 8.06 -12.62 3.96
C PRO A 187 7.35 -11.54 3.13
N HIS A 188 8.08 -10.99 2.15
CA HIS A 188 7.58 -10.08 1.12
C HIS A 188 7.56 -10.77 -0.23
N LEU A 189 8.73 -11.08 -0.76
CA LEU A 189 8.97 -11.81 -2.00
C LEU A 189 9.97 -12.94 -1.72
N PRO A 190 9.51 -14.09 -1.18
CA PRO A 190 10.39 -15.21 -0.82
C PRO A 190 11.26 -15.73 -1.96
N GLY A 191 10.79 -15.63 -3.21
CA GLY A 191 11.56 -16.05 -4.38
C GLY A 191 12.87 -15.29 -4.61
N ILE A 192 13.02 -14.12 -4.00
CA ILE A 192 14.25 -13.30 -4.00
C ILE A 192 14.73 -12.97 -2.58
N ASP A 193 14.29 -13.75 -1.59
CA ASP A 193 14.67 -13.61 -0.16
C ASP A 193 14.43 -12.20 0.42
N MET A 194 13.38 -11.52 -0.04
CA MET A 194 13.02 -10.17 0.41
C MET A 194 11.93 -10.23 1.48
N LYS A 195 12.10 -9.42 2.53
CA LYS A 195 11.14 -9.25 3.61
C LYS A 195 10.49 -7.88 3.59
N SER A 196 9.40 -7.75 4.34
CA SER A 196 8.76 -6.48 4.66
C SER A 196 8.21 -6.49 6.08
N THR A 197 8.15 -5.31 6.68
CA THR A 197 7.41 -5.11 7.92
C THR A 197 6.03 -4.56 7.58
N VAL A 198 5.00 -5.20 8.11
CA VAL A 198 3.62 -4.70 8.08
C VAL A 198 3.40 -3.87 9.35
N TYR A 199 2.85 -2.68 9.18
CA TYR A 199 2.51 -1.75 10.24
C TYR A 199 1.03 -1.46 10.25
N LEU A 200 0.45 -1.33 11.44
CA LEU A 200 -0.89 -0.78 11.64
C LEU A 200 -0.81 0.32 12.71
N ILE A 201 -1.29 1.50 12.34
CA ILE A 201 -1.33 2.68 13.21
C ILE A 201 -2.77 3.16 13.32
N GLU A 202 -3.17 3.55 14.55
CA GLU A 202 -4.44 4.23 14.81
C GLU A 202 -4.18 5.69 15.18
N LYS A 203 -4.94 6.61 14.60
CA LYS A 203 -4.85 8.04 14.88
C LYS A 203 -5.65 8.40 16.13
N ASN A 204 -5.05 9.16 17.05
CA ASN A 204 -5.68 9.64 18.31
C ASN A 204 -6.52 10.90 18.12
#